data_0a43a1a2c2a43024ef64368fcfe8efb9
#
_entry.id   0a43a1a2c2a43024ef64368fcfe8efb9
#
_cell.length_a   1.000
_cell.length_b   1.000
_cell.length_c   1.000
_cell.angle_alpha   90.00
_cell.angle_beta   90.00
_cell.angle_gamma   90.00
#
_symmetry.space_group_name_H-M   'P 1'
#
loop_
_entity.id
_entity.type
_entity.pdbx_description
1 polymer ?
#
loop_
_entity_poly.entity_id
_entity_poly.type
_entity_poly.pdbx_seq_one_letter_code
_entity_poly.pdbx_strand_id
1 'polypeptide(L)'
;MTANRQLREALVHSQRLDAVGRLAGGVAHDFNNLLSVINGYTEILHHRLGEESNVRKELHEIHQAGQRASSLVHQLLAFGRRQKMAPRVIEINRLVHEHVDILSRLLGEHRSLELELGETTGNIHVDPTQIQQVFLNLVLNARDATKKSGRISVKTQNATLSGERNRRATDPKPGEYVQLTVSDNGTGMDATVLETLFEPFFTTKSEGSGTGLGLALVYGVVKQSGGHITVASELGQGSTFDVFLPRTSEPVSRVHGKLTPLPVTGGRETLLIIEEDNVVCKMAEGILSADGYDVTACSSVAAAEMAVERLGGAVHLVIADSEGQNGEVARVVRKLHRAQKGLRLLGIPNQETDPLMGFPAKHQAFLTKPFALSSLLYEVRSLLDAKG
;
A
#
# COMPACT_ATOMS: atom_id res chain seq x y z
N MET A 1 8.84 -42.61 -2.20
CA MET A 1 7.42 -42.31 -1.87
C MET A 1 7.21 -40.93 -1.27
N THR A 2 8.20 -40.30 -0.64
CA THR A 2 8.10 -38.98 0.06
C THR A 2 7.99 -37.77 -0.86
N ALA A 3 8.73 -37.71 -1.97
CA ALA A 3 8.74 -36.52 -2.87
C ALA A 3 7.39 -36.29 -3.58
N ASN A 4 6.71 -37.36 -4.00
CA ASN A 4 5.42 -37.26 -4.70
C ASN A 4 4.27 -36.85 -3.76
N ARG A 5 4.39 -37.14 -2.47
CA ARG A 5 3.44 -36.73 -1.43
C ARG A 5 3.62 -35.22 -1.11
N GLN A 6 4.85 -34.79 -0.96
CA GLN A 6 5.18 -33.37 -0.74
C GLN A 6 4.76 -32.50 -1.93
N LEU A 7 4.95 -32.98 -3.18
CA LEU A 7 4.50 -32.28 -4.37
C LEU A 7 2.97 -32.16 -4.44
N ARG A 8 2.24 -33.21 -4.07
CA ARG A 8 0.77 -33.18 -4.00
C ARG A 8 0.25 -32.26 -2.90
N GLU A 9 0.86 -32.31 -1.73
CA GLU A 9 0.50 -31.43 -0.60
C GLU A 9 0.76 -29.95 -0.97
N ALA A 10 1.88 -29.65 -1.61
CA ALA A 10 2.19 -28.31 -2.13
C ALA A 10 1.20 -27.85 -3.22
N LEU A 11 0.77 -28.76 -4.11
CA LEU A 11 -0.18 -28.46 -5.18
C LEU A 11 -1.58 -28.18 -4.63
N VAL A 12 -2.06 -29.01 -3.70
CA VAL A 12 -3.35 -28.82 -3.01
C VAL A 12 -3.34 -27.55 -2.19
N HIS A 13 -2.23 -27.25 -1.53
CA HIS A 13 -2.04 -25.98 -0.80
C HIS A 13 -2.10 -24.77 -1.73
N SER A 14 -1.37 -24.81 -2.85
CA SER A 14 -1.40 -23.78 -3.88
C SER A 14 -2.79 -23.56 -4.48
N GLN A 15 -3.55 -24.64 -4.75
CA GLN A 15 -4.92 -24.56 -5.28
C GLN A 15 -5.92 -23.95 -4.27
N ARG A 16 -5.78 -24.29 -2.98
CA ARG A 16 -6.59 -23.67 -1.91
C ARG A 16 -6.30 -22.19 -1.78
N LEU A 17 -5.03 -21.78 -1.87
CA LEU A 17 -4.61 -20.40 -1.84
C LEU A 17 -5.17 -19.61 -3.04
N ASP A 18 -5.15 -20.18 -4.23
CA ASP A 18 -5.68 -19.55 -5.46
C ASP A 18 -7.21 -19.36 -5.38
N ALA A 19 -7.94 -20.34 -4.82
CA ALA A 19 -9.40 -20.24 -4.64
C ALA A 19 -9.77 -19.17 -3.59
N VAL A 20 -9.10 -19.16 -2.44
CA VAL A 20 -9.29 -18.12 -1.41
C VAL A 20 -8.93 -16.74 -1.95
N GLY A 21 -7.88 -16.65 -2.75
CA GLY A 21 -7.44 -15.41 -3.36
C GLY A 21 -8.44 -14.80 -4.34
N ARG A 22 -9.07 -15.62 -5.17
CA ARG A 22 -10.10 -15.16 -6.11
C ARG A 22 -11.36 -14.66 -5.41
N LEU A 23 -11.81 -15.35 -4.36
CA LEU A 23 -12.93 -14.92 -3.52
C LEU A 23 -12.59 -13.65 -2.73
N ALA A 24 -11.39 -13.60 -2.14
CA ALA A 24 -10.93 -12.43 -1.40
C ALA A 24 -10.87 -11.16 -2.27
N GLY A 25 -10.53 -11.32 -3.57
CA GLY A 25 -10.43 -10.19 -4.48
C GLY A 25 -11.74 -9.43 -4.71
N GLY A 26 -12.86 -10.14 -4.90
CA GLY A 26 -14.18 -9.51 -5.09
C GLY A 26 -14.70 -8.87 -3.81
N VAL A 27 -14.61 -9.63 -2.71
CA VAL A 27 -15.06 -9.14 -1.39
C VAL A 27 -14.25 -7.94 -0.93
N ALA A 28 -12.95 -7.94 -1.15
CA ALA A 28 -12.08 -6.84 -0.75
C ALA A 28 -12.32 -5.55 -1.54
N HIS A 29 -12.72 -5.64 -2.81
CA HIS A 29 -13.17 -4.48 -3.59
C HIS A 29 -14.33 -3.77 -2.89
N ASP A 30 -15.37 -4.51 -2.49
CA ASP A 30 -16.55 -3.95 -1.85
C ASP A 30 -16.23 -3.37 -0.47
N PHE A 31 -15.34 -4.05 0.29
CA PHE A 31 -14.85 -3.52 1.57
C PHE A 31 -14.04 -2.23 1.39
N ASN A 32 -13.17 -2.14 0.38
CA ASN A 32 -12.39 -0.93 0.13
C ASN A 32 -13.28 0.27 -0.24
N ASN A 33 -14.36 0.05 -0.99
CA ASN A 33 -15.33 1.09 -1.29
C ASN A 33 -16.02 1.58 -0.02
N LEU A 34 -16.54 0.67 0.82
CA LEU A 34 -17.16 1.02 2.10
C LEU A 34 -16.20 1.79 3.03
N LEU A 35 -14.95 1.35 3.11
CA LEU A 35 -13.94 1.98 3.95
C LEU A 35 -13.52 3.36 3.43
N SER A 36 -13.46 3.55 2.12
CA SER A 36 -13.21 4.87 1.52
C SER A 36 -14.30 5.86 1.91
N VAL A 37 -15.57 5.41 1.91
CA VAL A 37 -16.72 6.21 2.33
C VAL A 37 -16.66 6.54 3.82
N ILE A 38 -16.45 5.55 4.67
CA ILE A 38 -16.38 5.74 6.14
C ILE A 38 -15.25 6.73 6.49
N ASN A 39 -14.05 6.49 5.98
CA ASN A 39 -12.90 7.34 6.25
C ASN A 39 -13.12 8.76 5.69
N GLY A 40 -13.62 8.89 4.46
CA GLY A 40 -13.87 10.18 3.83
C GLY A 40 -14.91 11.03 4.59
N TYR A 41 -16.03 10.44 5.01
CA TYR A 41 -17.02 11.17 5.80
C TYR A 41 -16.53 11.52 7.21
N THR A 42 -15.73 10.67 7.84
CA THR A 42 -15.13 11.00 9.14
C THR A 42 -14.14 12.15 9.01
N GLU A 43 -13.33 12.22 7.94
CA GLU A 43 -12.44 13.35 7.66
C GLU A 43 -13.22 14.64 7.40
N ILE A 44 -14.29 14.60 6.58
CA ILE A 44 -15.16 15.77 6.32
C ILE A 44 -15.76 16.29 7.61
N LEU A 45 -16.32 15.41 8.46
CA LEU A 45 -16.90 15.82 9.73
C LEU A 45 -15.85 16.37 10.69
N HIS A 46 -14.67 15.78 10.71
CA HIS A 46 -13.55 16.27 11.53
C HIS A 46 -13.11 17.68 11.14
N HIS A 47 -13.14 18.02 9.84
CA HIS A 47 -12.85 19.37 9.36
C HIS A 47 -13.99 20.38 9.61
N ARG A 48 -15.26 19.93 9.61
CA ARG A 48 -16.42 20.79 9.84
C ARG A 48 -16.69 21.11 11.30
N LEU A 49 -16.31 20.22 12.21
CA LEU A 49 -16.51 20.38 13.64
C LEU A 49 -15.37 21.22 14.24
N GLY A 50 -15.72 22.26 14.99
CA GLY A 50 -14.75 23.06 15.73
C GLY A 50 -13.97 22.24 16.78
N GLU A 51 -12.86 22.79 17.28
CA GLU A 51 -11.92 22.08 18.17
C GLU A 51 -12.54 21.63 19.51
N GLU A 52 -13.61 22.24 19.95
CA GLU A 52 -14.27 21.97 21.24
C GLU A 52 -15.42 20.92 21.19
N SER A 53 -15.63 20.28 20.04
CA SER A 53 -16.73 19.30 19.91
C SER A 53 -16.41 17.96 20.58
N ASN A 54 -17.27 17.53 21.51
CA ASN A 54 -17.17 16.20 22.15
C ASN A 54 -17.27 15.05 21.12
N VAL A 55 -17.89 15.30 19.98
CA VAL A 55 -18.06 14.33 18.88
C VAL A 55 -16.74 14.03 18.14
N ARG A 56 -15.72 14.85 18.35
CA ARG A 56 -14.43 14.71 17.65
C ARG A 56 -13.67 13.44 18.07
N LYS A 57 -13.82 13.03 19.33
CA LYS A 57 -13.19 11.79 19.84
C LYS A 57 -13.84 10.57 19.21
N GLU A 58 -15.15 10.55 19.15
CA GLU A 58 -15.91 9.44 18.54
C GLU A 58 -15.61 9.33 17.04
N LEU A 59 -15.53 10.46 16.33
CA LEU A 59 -15.14 10.48 14.92
C LEU A 59 -13.71 9.98 14.72
N HIS A 60 -12.78 10.34 15.60
CA HIS A 60 -11.43 9.84 15.57
C HIS A 60 -11.34 8.32 15.74
N GLU A 61 -12.13 7.77 16.68
CA GLU A 61 -12.23 6.32 16.88
C GLU A 61 -12.82 5.60 15.65
N ILE A 62 -13.87 6.17 15.04
CA ILE A 62 -14.45 5.62 13.80
C ILE A 62 -13.42 5.65 12.66
N HIS A 63 -12.71 6.76 12.49
CA HIS A 63 -11.67 6.88 11.48
C HIS A 63 -10.54 5.87 11.68
N GLN A 64 -10.07 5.71 12.92
CA GLN A 64 -9.07 4.69 13.24
C GLN A 64 -9.57 3.26 12.99
N ALA A 65 -10.84 2.98 13.31
CA ALA A 65 -11.43 1.67 13.03
C ALA A 65 -11.50 1.41 11.51
N GLY A 66 -11.87 2.40 10.71
CA GLY A 66 -11.87 2.34 9.25
C GLY A 66 -10.46 2.09 8.68
N GLN A 67 -9.45 2.78 9.19
CA GLN A 67 -8.06 2.56 8.79
C GLN A 67 -7.55 1.15 9.14
N ARG A 68 -7.91 0.64 10.33
CA ARG A 68 -7.58 -0.75 10.72
C ARG A 68 -8.24 -1.76 9.79
N ALA A 69 -9.51 -1.56 9.46
CA ALA A 69 -10.24 -2.42 8.54
C ALA A 69 -9.63 -2.37 7.12
N SER A 70 -9.23 -1.20 6.63
CA SER A 70 -8.51 -1.04 5.35
C SER A 70 -7.22 -1.85 5.33
N SER A 71 -6.43 -1.78 6.40
CA SER A 71 -5.19 -2.56 6.54
C SER A 71 -5.46 -4.07 6.48
N LEU A 72 -6.53 -4.56 7.12
CA LEU A 72 -6.94 -5.96 7.08
C LEU A 72 -7.35 -6.41 5.68
N VAL A 73 -8.10 -5.58 4.96
CA VAL A 73 -8.51 -5.86 3.57
C VAL A 73 -7.30 -5.93 2.65
N HIS A 74 -6.33 -5.00 2.79
CA HIS A 74 -5.09 -5.04 2.03
C HIS A 74 -4.27 -6.31 2.34
N GLN A 75 -4.20 -6.74 3.60
CA GLN A 75 -3.54 -8.00 3.98
C GLN A 75 -4.24 -9.22 3.35
N LEU A 76 -5.57 -9.21 3.27
CA LEU A 76 -6.35 -10.27 2.63
C LEU A 76 -6.11 -10.31 1.11
N LEU A 77 -6.08 -9.14 0.46
CA LEU A 77 -5.80 -9.02 -0.97
C LEU A 77 -4.39 -9.47 -1.35
N ALA A 78 -3.40 -9.08 -0.55
CA ALA A 78 -2.02 -9.47 -0.78
C ALA A 78 -1.81 -11.00 -0.69
N PHE A 79 -2.68 -11.69 0.06
CA PHE A 79 -2.68 -13.16 0.17
C PHE A 79 -3.34 -13.84 -1.04
N GLY A 80 -4.35 -13.20 -1.63
CA GLY A 80 -5.22 -13.84 -2.61
C GLY A 80 -4.86 -13.67 -4.07
N ARG A 81 -3.91 -12.81 -4.42
CA ARG A 81 -3.57 -12.52 -5.82
C ARG A 81 -2.08 -12.58 -6.09
N ARG A 82 -1.72 -13.14 -7.23
CA ARG A 82 -0.54 -12.74 -7.98
C ARG A 82 -0.73 -11.28 -8.40
N GLN A 83 -0.55 -10.35 -7.46
CA GLN A 83 -0.51 -8.92 -7.77
C GLN A 83 0.56 -8.73 -8.86
N LYS A 84 0.22 -8.09 -9.98
CA LYS A 84 1.24 -7.68 -10.95
C LYS A 84 2.21 -6.78 -10.21
N MET A 85 3.40 -7.29 -9.94
CA MET A 85 4.45 -6.49 -9.31
C MET A 85 4.80 -5.32 -10.22
N ALA A 86 4.96 -4.16 -9.64
CA ALA A 86 5.53 -2.98 -10.29
C ALA A 86 6.95 -2.70 -9.73
N PRO A 87 7.95 -3.59 -10.01
CA PRO A 87 9.26 -3.46 -9.42
C PRO A 87 9.95 -2.20 -9.93
N ARG A 88 10.58 -1.48 -9.00
CA ARG A 88 11.36 -0.27 -9.27
C ARG A 88 12.65 -0.33 -8.49
N VAL A 89 13.64 0.41 -8.97
CA VAL A 89 14.87 0.57 -8.22
C VAL A 89 14.67 1.63 -7.15
N ILE A 90 14.80 1.21 -5.89
CA ILE A 90 14.63 2.08 -4.72
C ILE A 90 15.83 1.97 -3.77
N GLU A 91 15.96 2.96 -2.91
CA GLU A 91 16.85 2.98 -1.76
C GLU A 91 16.06 2.63 -0.50
N ILE A 92 16.46 1.57 0.22
CA ILE A 92 15.73 1.07 1.40
C ILE A 92 15.68 2.10 2.54
N ASN A 93 16.75 2.87 2.74
CA ASN A 93 16.82 3.90 3.79
C ASN A 93 15.75 4.98 3.58
N ARG A 94 15.52 5.36 2.33
CA ARG A 94 14.47 6.32 2.01
C ARG A 94 13.09 5.79 2.39
N LEU A 95 12.80 4.54 2.04
CA LEU A 95 11.53 3.90 2.42
C LEU A 95 11.36 3.87 3.95
N VAL A 96 12.41 3.53 4.70
CA VAL A 96 12.37 3.54 6.17
C VAL A 96 12.07 4.95 6.68
N HIS A 97 12.81 5.97 6.22
CA HIS A 97 12.62 7.37 6.65
C HIS A 97 11.21 7.89 6.38
N GLU A 98 10.62 7.58 5.22
CA GLU A 98 9.26 8.01 4.86
C GLU A 98 8.19 7.46 5.82
N HIS A 99 8.48 6.38 6.56
CA HIS A 99 7.51 5.73 7.45
C HIS A 99 7.79 5.90 8.95
N VAL A 100 8.91 6.49 9.33
CA VAL A 100 9.31 6.66 10.74
C VAL A 100 8.29 7.43 11.55
N ASP A 101 7.77 8.54 11.04
CA ASP A 101 6.81 9.39 11.77
C ASP A 101 5.49 8.65 12.04
N ILE A 102 5.02 7.88 11.05
CA ILE A 102 3.82 7.06 11.19
C ILE A 102 4.06 5.95 12.19
N LEU A 103 5.21 5.28 12.11
CA LEU A 103 5.57 4.19 13.03
C LEU A 103 5.73 4.69 14.45
N SER A 104 6.38 5.83 14.68
CA SER A 104 6.54 6.42 16.01
C SER A 104 5.19 6.69 16.68
N ARG A 105 4.20 7.17 15.92
CA ARG A 105 2.82 7.33 16.41
C ARG A 105 2.13 6.00 16.72
N LEU A 106 2.33 4.99 15.86
CA LEU A 106 1.72 3.65 16.04
C LEU A 106 2.34 2.87 17.21
N LEU A 107 3.61 3.11 17.53
CA LEU A 107 4.29 2.50 18.66
C LEU A 107 3.85 3.10 20.00
N GLY A 108 3.37 4.34 20.01
CA GLY A 108 2.94 5.07 21.20
C GLY A 108 4.12 5.58 22.03
N GLU A 109 3.84 6.47 22.99
CA GLU A 109 4.83 7.25 23.75
C GLU A 109 5.79 6.43 24.62
N HIS A 110 5.50 5.15 24.83
CA HIS A 110 6.24 4.33 25.81
C HIS A 110 7.20 3.31 25.17
N ARG A 111 7.27 3.23 23.82
CA ARG A 111 8.21 2.34 23.13
C ARG A 111 9.24 3.15 22.39
N SER A 112 10.51 2.75 22.45
CA SER A 112 11.58 3.39 21.68
C SER A 112 11.73 2.72 20.31
N LEU A 113 11.83 3.54 19.27
CA LEU A 113 12.23 3.12 17.92
C LEU A 113 13.67 3.62 17.69
N GLU A 114 14.60 2.70 17.54
CA GLU A 114 16.02 3.00 17.28
C GLU A 114 16.32 2.70 15.82
N LEU A 115 16.96 3.64 15.12
CA LEU A 115 17.32 3.50 13.71
C LEU A 115 18.85 3.46 13.57
N GLU A 116 19.36 2.40 12.95
CA GLU A 116 20.77 2.23 12.59
C GLU A 116 20.86 2.03 11.07
N LEU A 117 20.69 3.10 10.32
CA LEU A 117 20.70 3.04 8.87
C LEU A 117 22.12 3.21 8.32
N GLY A 118 22.59 2.23 7.56
CA GLY A 118 23.92 2.28 6.95
C GLY A 118 24.03 3.44 5.95
N GLU A 119 25.11 4.21 6.01
CA GLU A 119 25.31 5.41 5.18
C GLU A 119 25.38 5.10 3.67
N THR A 120 25.82 3.90 3.28
CA THR A 120 26.06 3.50 1.90
C THR A 120 25.33 2.21 1.52
N THR A 121 24.05 2.09 1.90
CA THR A 121 23.24 0.96 1.45
C THR A 121 23.03 0.99 -0.07
N GLY A 122 23.14 -0.20 -0.69
CA GLY A 122 22.89 -0.33 -2.12
C GLY A 122 21.42 -0.16 -2.49
N ASN A 123 21.16 -0.03 -3.80
CA ASN A 123 19.80 -0.02 -4.34
C ASN A 123 19.26 -1.44 -4.45
N ILE A 124 17.93 -1.58 -4.42
CA ILE A 124 17.22 -2.84 -4.61
C ILE A 124 16.15 -2.68 -5.70
N HIS A 125 15.89 -3.74 -6.47
CA HIS A 125 14.86 -3.74 -7.51
C HIS A 125 13.65 -4.54 -7.03
N VAL A 126 12.66 -3.84 -6.47
CA VAL A 126 11.51 -4.41 -5.78
C VAL A 126 10.26 -3.56 -6.00
N ASP A 127 9.10 -4.09 -5.68
CA ASP A 127 7.88 -3.28 -5.58
C ASP A 127 7.90 -2.52 -4.23
N PRO A 128 7.93 -1.17 -4.25
CA PRO A 128 8.03 -0.37 -3.04
C PRO A 128 6.88 -0.60 -2.06
N THR A 129 5.66 -0.75 -2.57
CA THR A 129 4.46 -0.95 -1.76
C THR A 129 4.51 -2.26 -1.00
N GLN A 130 5.01 -3.31 -1.65
CA GLN A 130 5.17 -4.61 -1.00
C GLN A 130 6.27 -4.58 0.06
N ILE A 131 7.41 -3.93 -0.21
CA ILE A 131 8.49 -3.80 0.80
C ILE A 131 8.06 -2.92 1.97
N GLN A 132 7.31 -1.85 1.71
CA GLN A 132 6.66 -1.06 2.76
C GLN A 132 5.79 -1.95 3.65
N GLN A 133 4.99 -2.84 3.07
CA GLN A 133 4.14 -3.75 3.81
C GLN A 133 4.94 -4.78 4.63
N VAL A 134 6.05 -5.30 4.07
CA VAL A 134 7.00 -6.14 4.82
C VAL A 134 7.50 -5.40 6.06
N PHE A 135 7.98 -4.18 5.87
CA PHE A 135 8.52 -3.34 6.94
C PHE A 135 7.49 -3.06 8.04
N LEU A 136 6.28 -2.60 7.65
CA LEU A 136 5.19 -2.34 8.58
C LEU A 136 4.78 -3.60 9.36
N ASN A 137 4.63 -4.75 8.69
CA ASN A 137 4.27 -6.00 9.37
C ASN A 137 5.31 -6.43 10.40
N LEU A 138 6.61 -6.31 10.10
CA LEU A 138 7.68 -6.65 11.03
C LEU A 138 7.67 -5.72 12.24
N VAL A 139 7.56 -4.40 12.04
CA VAL A 139 7.54 -3.42 13.14
C VAL A 139 6.28 -3.56 14.00
N LEU A 140 5.10 -3.81 13.41
CA LEU A 140 3.87 -4.03 14.16
C LEU A 140 3.91 -5.35 14.94
N ASN A 141 4.52 -6.40 14.42
CA ASN A 141 4.72 -7.64 15.16
C ASN A 141 5.68 -7.42 16.34
N ALA A 142 6.78 -6.70 16.15
CA ALA A 142 7.70 -6.31 17.20
C ALA A 142 6.99 -5.49 18.29
N ARG A 143 6.13 -4.53 17.91
CA ARG A 143 5.27 -3.76 18.83
C ARG A 143 4.39 -4.68 19.69
N ASP A 144 3.73 -5.63 19.05
CA ASP A 144 2.77 -6.51 19.72
C ASP A 144 3.47 -7.51 20.65
N ALA A 145 4.71 -7.91 20.34
CA ALA A 145 5.56 -8.76 21.17
C ALA A 145 6.17 -8.01 22.37
N THR A 146 6.33 -6.69 22.27
CA THR A 146 6.96 -5.88 23.32
C THR A 146 5.97 -5.35 24.36
N LYS A 147 6.40 -5.26 25.62
CA LYS A 147 5.65 -4.55 26.68
C LYS A 147 5.67 -3.04 26.42
N LYS A 148 4.89 -2.27 27.23
CA LYS A 148 4.77 -0.80 27.07
C LYS A 148 6.11 -0.03 27.11
N SER A 149 7.18 -0.57 27.69
CA SER A 149 8.52 0.01 27.74
C SER A 149 9.52 -0.72 26.84
N GLY A 150 9.04 -1.34 25.77
CA GLY A 150 9.89 -2.12 24.87
C GLY A 150 10.71 -1.27 23.91
N ARG A 151 11.78 -1.88 23.39
CA ARG A 151 12.66 -1.31 22.38
C ARG A 151 12.52 -2.08 21.09
N ILE A 152 12.40 -1.35 19.99
CA ILE A 152 12.38 -1.88 18.63
C ILE A 152 13.51 -1.20 17.89
N SER A 153 14.38 -1.96 17.24
CA SER A 153 15.45 -1.42 16.42
C SER A 153 15.28 -1.83 14.96
N VAL A 154 15.60 -0.89 14.08
CA VAL A 154 15.61 -1.08 12.63
C VAL A 154 17.00 -0.77 12.12
N LYS A 155 17.62 -1.75 11.45
CA LYS A 155 18.95 -1.60 10.90
C LYS A 155 18.98 -1.92 9.42
N THR A 156 19.76 -1.18 8.65
CA THR A 156 20.02 -1.46 7.24
C THR A 156 21.52 -1.52 6.99
N GLN A 157 21.96 -2.48 6.17
CA GLN A 157 23.38 -2.60 5.77
C GLN A 157 23.51 -3.38 4.46
N ASN A 158 24.66 -3.29 3.82
CA ASN A 158 25.03 -4.21 2.75
C ASN A 158 25.50 -5.54 3.36
N ALA A 159 25.13 -6.64 2.73
CA ALA A 159 25.52 -7.99 3.16
C ALA A 159 25.96 -8.82 1.95
N THR A 160 26.99 -9.64 2.13
CA THR A 160 27.42 -10.63 1.14
C THR A 160 27.11 -12.02 1.68
N LEU A 161 26.26 -12.76 0.98
CA LEU A 161 25.94 -14.14 1.34
C LEU A 161 26.83 -15.08 0.53
N SER A 162 27.65 -15.87 1.25
CA SER A 162 28.54 -16.89 0.65
C SER A 162 27.84 -18.25 0.60
N GLY A 163 27.98 -18.97 -0.52
CA GLY A 163 27.26 -20.23 -0.77
C GLY A 163 27.81 -21.49 -0.07
N GLU A 164 28.58 -21.36 1.00
CA GLU A 164 29.35 -22.49 1.61
C GLU A 164 28.57 -23.33 2.63
N ARG A 165 27.29 -23.10 2.91
CA ARG A 165 26.50 -23.93 3.81
C ARG A 165 25.42 -24.72 3.08
N ASN A 166 25.53 -26.03 3.14
CA ASN A 166 24.54 -27.08 2.80
C ASN A 166 23.38 -26.65 1.91
N ARG A 167 23.52 -26.88 0.59
CA ARG A 167 22.54 -26.57 -0.46
C ARG A 167 21.19 -27.24 -0.23
N ARG A 168 20.38 -26.68 0.64
CA ARG A 168 18.94 -26.88 0.57
C ARG A 168 18.36 -25.93 -0.48
N ALA A 169 17.32 -26.36 -1.18
CA ALA A 169 16.65 -25.50 -2.18
C ALA A 169 16.10 -24.17 -1.61
N THR A 170 16.06 -24.06 -0.29
CA THR A 170 15.59 -22.90 0.48
C THR A 170 16.71 -21.92 0.85
N ASP A 171 18.00 -22.28 0.67
CA ASP A 171 19.12 -21.44 1.06
C ASP A 171 19.24 -20.23 0.12
N PRO A 172 19.71 -19.08 0.62
CA PRO A 172 19.91 -17.90 -0.21
C PRO A 172 20.97 -18.17 -1.30
N LYS A 173 20.75 -17.64 -2.48
CA LYS A 173 21.77 -17.67 -3.54
C LYS A 173 22.96 -16.83 -3.10
N PRO A 174 24.22 -17.26 -3.39
CA PRO A 174 25.38 -16.43 -3.17
C PRO A 174 25.27 -15.12 -3.93
N GLY A 175 25.62 -14.00 -3.31
CA GLY A 175 25.54 -12.70 -3.95
C GLY A 175 25.59 -11.54 -2.97
N GLU A 176 25.43 -10.34 -3.52
CA GLU A 176 25.32 -9.11 -2.76
C GLU A 176 23.86 -8.77 -2.47
N TYR A 177 23.61 -8.39 -1.25
CA TYR A 177 22.29 -8.09 -0.74
C TYR A 177 22.28 -6.77 0.03
N VAL A 178 21.11 -6.16 0.12
CA VAL A 178 20.79 -5.18 1.15
C VAL A 178 20.01 -5.91 2.23
N GLN A 179 20.46 -5.80 3.47
CA GLN A 179 19.84 -6.39 4.64
C GLN A 179 19.03 -5.32 5.37
N LEU A 180 17.76 -5.65 5.65
CA LEU A 180 16.90 -4.93 6.57
C LEU A 180 16.67 -5.81 7.78
N THR A 181 17.11 -5.35 8.96
CA THR A 181 16.92 -6.03 10.24
C THR A 181 15.88 -5.30 11.06
N VAL A 182 14.92 -6.03 11.60
CA VAL A 182 13.98 -5.53 12.61
C VAL A 182 14.12 -6.40 13.86
N SER A 183 14.49 -5.79 14.98
CA SER A 183 14.69 -6.50 16.25
C SER A 183 13.81 -5.90 17.35
N ASP A 184 13.36 -6.75 18.26
CA ASP A 184 12.62 -6.36 19.45
C ASP A 184 13.16 -7.06 20.69
N ASN A 185 12.92 -6.47 21.87
CA ASN A 185 13.22 -7.05 23.18
C ASN A 185 11.94 -7.59 23.84
N GLY A 186 11.03 -8.16 23.08
CA GLY A 186 9.74 -8.65 23.50
C GLY A 186 9.76 -10.03 24.12
N THR A 187 8.62 -10.72 24.00
CA THR A 187 8.43 -12.06 24.61
C THR A 187 9.23 -13.16 23.94
N GLY A 188 9.72 -12.94 22.72
CA GLY A 188 10.38 -13.97 21.93
C GLY A 188 9.47 -15.15 21.57
N MET A 189 10.07 -16.17 20.94
CA MET A 189 9.37 -17.36 20.44
C MET A 189 10.15 -18.62 20.83
N ASP A 190 9.42 -19.70 21.08
CA ASP A 190 10.00 -21.04 21.28
C ASP A 190 10.23 -21.76 19.93
N ALA A 191 10.86 -22.91 19.97
CA ALA A 191 11.22 -23.70 18.78
C ALA A 191 9.98 -24.14 17.99
N THR A 192 8.87 -24.44 18.65
CA THR A 192 7.63 -24.90 18.01
C THR A 192 6.97 -23.75 17.22
N VAL A 193 6.98 -22.55 17.75
CA VAL A 193 6.52 -21.34 17.06
C VAL A 193 7.43 -21.01 15.87
N LEU A 194 8.76 -21.14 16.04
CA LEU A 194 9.73 -20.87 14.96
C LEU A 194 9.57 -21.79 13.75
N GLU A 195 9.12 -23.04 13.95
CA GLU A 195 8.87 -23.98 12.85
C GLU A 195 7.65 -23.59 11.98
N THR A 196 6.65 -22.92 12.57
CA THR A 196 5.35 -22.66 11.94
C THR A 196 5.06 -21.17 11.70
N LEU A 197 5.96 -20.28 12.14
CA LEU A 197 5.68 -18.82 12.14
C LEU A 197 5.35 -18.20 10.77
N PHE A 198 5.76 -18.83 9.68
CA PHE A 198 5.45 -18.39 8.31
C PHE A 198 4.25 -19.11 7.70
N GLU A 199 3.62 -20.03 8.44
CA GLU A 199 2.41 -20.68 7.95
C GLU A 199 1.22 -19.70 7.97
N PRO A 200 0.42 -19.68 6.90
CA PRO A 200 -0.78 -18.86 6.87
C PRO A 200 -1.74 -19.22 8.00
N PHE A 201 -2.36 -18.17 8.58
CA PHE A 201 -3.30 -18.26 9.70
C PHE A 201 -2.69 -18.71 11.03
N PHE A 202 -1.40 -18.98 11.10
CA PHE A 202 -0.74 -19.27 12.36
C PHE A 202 -0.60 -17.99 13.20
N THR A 203 -1.08 -18.05 14.44
CA THR A 203 -0.98 -16.94 15.39
C THR A 203 -0.95 -17.45 16.83
N THR A 204 -0.11 -16.84 17.65
CA THR A 204 -0.06 -17.06 19.10
C THR A 204 -0.92 -16.04 19.87
N LYS A 205 -1.56 -15.09 19.18
CA LYS A 205 -2.44 -14.07 19.77
C LYS A 205 -3.82 -14.67 20.04
N SER A 206 -4.54 -14.10 21.01
CA SER A 206 -5.92 -14.50 21.33
C SER A 206 -6.85 -14.33 20.12
N GLU A 207 -7.91 -15.13 20.06
CA GLU A 207 -8.91 -15.05 19.01
C GLU A 207 -9.40 -13.62 18.78
N GLY A 208 -9.38 -13.19 17.51
CA GLY A 208 -9.78 -11.84 17.09
C GLY A 208 -8.68 -10.77 17.17
N SER A 209 -7.49 -11.03 17.75
CA SER A 209 -6.41 -10.03 17.87
C SER A 209 -5.26 -10.23 16.87
N GLY A 210 -5.26 -11.30 16.11
CA GLY A 210 -4.26 -11.57 15.07
C GLY A 210 -4.84 -12.40 13.92
N THR A 211 -4.58 -11.98 12.68
CA THR A 211 -5.04 -12.71 11.47
C THR A 211 -4.17 -13.91 11.12
N GLY A 212 -2.96 -14.01 11.67
CA GLY A 212 -1.98 -15.02 11.30
C GLY A 212 -1.45 -14.91 9.86
N LEU A 213 -1.75 -13.82 9.15
CA LEU A 213 -1.35 -13.63 7.76
C LEU A 213 -0.09 -12.76 7.58
N GLY A 214 0.26 -11.94 8.58
CA GLY A 214 1.32 -10.94 8.46
C GLY A 214 2.69 -11.52 8.12
N LEU A 215 3.16 -12.54 8.83
CA LEU A 215 4.47 -13.17 8.59
C LEU A 215 4.47 -14.06 7.34
N ALA A 216 3.36 -14.73 7.03
CA ALA A 216 3.21 -15.48 5.79
C ALA A 216 3.33 -14.56 4.57
N LEU A 217 2.75 -13.37 4.62
CA LEU A 217 2.88 -12.35 3.60
C LEU A 217 4.33 -11.85 3.49
N VAL A 218 4.97 -11.53 4.61
CA VAL A 218 6.39 -11.12 4.64
C VAL A 218 7.24 -12.16 3.92
N TYR A 219 7.08 -13.45 4.24
CA TYR A 219 7.80 -14.53 3.59
C TYR A 219 7.53 -14.57 2.07
N GLY A 220 6.26 -14.50 1.68
CA GLY A 220 5.85 -14.51 0.27
C GLY A 220 6.46 -13.37 -0.54
N VAL A 221 6.34 -12.13 -0.05
CA VAL A 221 6.88 -10.93 -0.71
C VAL A 221 8.40 -11.00 -0.83
N VAL A 222 9.10 -11.37 0.23
CA VAL A 222 10.56 -11.48 0.22
C VAL A 222 11.01 -12.52 -0.80
N LYS A 223 10.37 -13.70 -0.84
CA LYS A 223 10.69 -14.73 -1.84
C LYS A 223 10.37 -14.30 -3.27
N GLN A 224 9.26 -13.64 -3.48
CA GLN A 224 8.87 -13.11 -4.80
C GLN A 224 9.84 -12.02 -5.30
N SER A 225 10.43 -11.25 -4.38
CA SER A 225 11.47 -10.27 -4.66
C SER A 225 12.86 -10.89 -4.87
N GLY A 226 12.97 -12.23 -4.93
CA GLY A 226 14.25 -12.95 -5.06
C GLY A 226 15.10 -12.91 -3.79
N GLY A 227 14.51 -12.47 -2.67
CA GLY A 227 15.18 -12.30 -1.39
C GLY A 227 15.13 -13.53 -0.48
N HIS A 228 15.66 -13.34 0.72
CA HIS A 228 15.68 -14.34 1.78
C HIS A 228 15.34 -13.68 3.12
N ILE A 229 14.68 -14.44 4.00
CA ILE A 229 14.39 -14.00 5.37
C ILE A 229 14.85 -15.05 6.37
N THR A 230 15.50 -14.59 7.43
CA THR A 230 15.87 -15.41 8.58
C THR A 230 15.28 -14.82 9.86
N VAL A 231 15.11 -15.66 10.85
CA VAL A 231 14.63 -15.27 12.17
C VAL A 231 15.51 -15.91 13.25
N ALA A 232 15.87 -15.08 14.22
CA ALA A 232 16.50 -15.52 15.47
C ALA A 232 15.62 -15.04 16.62
N SER A 233 15.19 -15.96 17.49
CA SER A 233 14.35 -15.63 18.64
C SER A 233 14.58 -16.62 19.77
N GLU A 234 14.50 -16.13 21.00
CA GLU A 234 14.56 -16.91 22.22
C GLU A 234 13.49 -16.40 23.18
N LEU A 235 12.82 -17.31 23.87
CA LEU A 235 11.74 -16.98 24.78
C LEU A 235 12.23 -16.02 25.89
N GLY A 236 11.59 -14.88 26.03
CA GLY A 236 11.95 -13.83 26.99
C GLY A 236 13.09 -12.89 26.56
N GLN A 237 13.75 -13.12 25.41
CA GLN A 237 14.85 -12.30 24.89
C GLN A 237 14.45 -11.42 23.69
N GLY A 238 13.28 -11.66 23.10
CA GLY A 238 12.81 -10.97 21.92
C GLY A 238 13.11 -11.72 20.64
N SER A 239 12.95 -11.01 19.51
CA SER A 239 13.11 -11.58 18.16
C SER A 239 13.89 -10.65 17.26
N THR A 240 14.59 -11.22 16.30
CA THR A 240 15.31 -10.52 15.23
C THR A 240 14.92 -11.14 13.90
N PHE A 241 14.40 -10.32 13.00
CA PHE A 241 14.09 -10.70 11.63
C PHE A 241 15.08 -10.02 10.69
N ASP A 242 15.80 -10.81 9.89
CA ASP A 242 16.71 -10.32 8.86
C ASP A 242 16.14 -10.60 7.47
N VAL A 243 15.85 -9.55 6.72
CA VAL A 243 15.38 -9.59 5.35
C VAL A 243 16.52 -9.23 4.42
N PHE A 244 16.88 -10.13 3.51
CA PHE A 244 17.93 -9.93 2.51
C PHE A 244 17.30 -9.75 1.14
N LEU A 245 17.52 -8.60 0.50
CA LEU A 245 17.01 -8.27 -0.83
C LEU A 245 18.18 -8.12 -1.81
N PRO A 246 18.11 -8.72 -3.01
CA PRO A 246 19.21 -8.62 -3.98
C PRO A 246 19.58 -7.18 -4.27
N ARG A 247 20.87 -6.85 -4.15
CA ARG A 247 21.41 -5.54 -4.46
C ARG A 247 21.51 -5.37 -5.96
N THR A 248 21.20 -4.17 -6.45
CA THR A 248 21.39 -3.78 -7.84
C THR A 248 22.31 -2.56 -7.94
N SER A 249 23.05 -2.46 -9.04
CA SER A 249 23.84 -1.28 -9.40
C SER A 249 23.05 -0.27 -10.24
N GLU A 250 21.80 -0.57 -10.59
CA GLU A 250 20.95 0.34 -11.35
C GLU A 250 20.66 1.62 -10.54
N PRO A 251 20.59 2.79 -11.20
CA PRO A 251 20.25 4.03 -10.52
C PRO A 251 18.80 4.01 -10.04
N VAL A 252 18.55 4.68 -8.91
CA VAL A 252 17.20 4.80 -8.35
C VAL A 252 16.23 5.34 -9.41
N SER A 253 15.11 4.66 -9.58
CA SER A 253 14.03 5.11 -10.45
C SER A 253 13.52 6.47 -9.97
N ARG A 254 13.59 7.49 -10.83
CA ARG A 254 13.06 8.82 -10.49
C ARG A 254 11.56 8.74 -10.36
N VAL A 255 11.06 8.51 -9.17
CA VAL A 255 9.66 8.73 -8.85
C VAL A 255 9.49 10.22 -8.61
N HIS A 256 8.69 10.89 -9.42
CA HIS A 256 8.22 12.23 -9.12
C HIS A 256 7.21 12.13 -7.97
N GLY A 257 7.70 12.20 -6.76
CA GLY A 257 6.93 12.18 -5.52
C GLY A 257 7.77 12.80 -4.41
N LYS A 258 8.08 14.11 -4.53
CA LYS A 258 8.44 14.92 -3.36
C LYS A 258 7.15 15.10 -2.57
N LEU A 259 7.10 14.60 -1.34
CA LEU A 259 6.26 15.19 -0.30
C LEU A 259 6.77 16.62 -0.08
N THR A 260 6.34 17.53 -0.90
CA THR A 260 6.41 18.97 -0.62
C THR A 260 5.31 19.29 0.38
N PRO A 261 5.51 20.26 1.29
CA PRO A 261 4.45 20.73 2.18
C PRO A 261 3.23 21.10 1.35
N LEU A 262 2.04 20.77 1.83
CA LEU A 262 0.75 20.99 1.20
C LEU A 262 0.76 22.33 0.44
N PRO A 263 0.70 22.32 -0.90
CA PRO A 263 0.47 23.54 -1.64
C PRO A 263 -0.92 24.04 -1.30
N VAL A 264 -1.13 25.33 -1.46
CA VAL A 264 -2.43 25.97 -1.36
C VAL A 264 -3.43 25.12 -2.12
N THR A 265 -4.34 24.47 -1.40
CA THR A 265 -5.47 23.74 -1.95
C THR A 265 -6.44 24.74 -2.57
N GLY A 266 -7.22 24.32 -3.53
CA GLY A 266 -8.23 25.13 -4.19
C GLY A 266 -7.87 25.51 -5.62
N GLY A 267 -8.90 25.52 -6.45
CA GLY A 267 -8.83 25.85 -7.87
C GLY A 267 -10.18 26.29 -8.39
N ARG A 268 -10.23 26.66 -9.66
CA ARG A 268 -11.47 26.99 -10.40
C ARG A 268 -11.59 26.16 -11.67
N GLU A 269 -10.71 25.18 -11.79
CA GLU A 269 -10.66 24.30 -12.95
C GLU A 269 -11.88 23.36 -12.97
N THR A 270 -12.32 23.02 -14.19
CA THR A 270 -13.44 22.09 -14.39
C THR A 270 -12.94 20.65 -14.34
N LEU A 271 -13.49 19.88 -13.42
CA LEU A 271 -13.15 18.47 -13.19
C LEU A 271 -14.32 17.59 -13.61
N LEU A 272 -14.02 16.46 -14.26
CA LEU A 272 -15.00 15.42 -14.58
C LEU A 272 -14.68 14.16 -13.78
N ILE A 273 -15.62 13.70 -12.96
CA ILE A 273 -15.50 12.43 -12.22
C ILE A 273 -16.32 11.36 -12.95
N ILE A 274 -15.73 10.19 -13.17
CA ILE A 274 -16.37 8.99 -13.72
C ILE A 274 -16.15 7.85 -12.72
N GLU A 275 -17.15 7.60 -11.86
CA GLU A 275 -17.07 6.60 -10.79
C GLU A 275 -18.43 5.90 -10.65
N GLU A 276 -18.46 4.56 -10.82
CA GLU A 276 -19.70 3.78 -10.77
C GLU A 276 -20.33 3.73 -9.37
N ASP A 277 -19.49 3.70 -8.34
CA ASP A 277 -19.97 3.76 -6.97
C ASP A 277 -20.51 5.17 -6.69
N ASN A 278 -21.82 5.27 -6.60
CA ASN A 278 -22.55 6.54 -6.41
C ASN A 278 -22.13 7.26 -5.11
N VAL A 279 -21.70 6.50 -4.09
CA VAL A 279 -21.34 7.07 -2.79
C VAL A 279 -19.93 7.66 -2.86
N VAL A 280 -18.99 6.93 -3.45
CA VAL A 280 -17.62 7.40 -3.71
C VAL A 280 -17.65 8.61 -4.66
N CYS A 281 -18.49 8.54 -5.71
CA CYS A 281 -18.68 9.61 -6.68
C CYS A 281 -19.13 10.92 -6.00
N LYS A 282 -20.20 10.88 -5.19
CA LYS A 282 -20.72 12.04 -4.44
C LYS A 282 -19.76 12.55 -3.37
N MET A 283 -19.04 11.65 -2.71
CA MET A 283 -18.01 12.03 -1.73
C MET A 283 -16.91 12.84 -2.41
N ALA A 284 -16.35 12.35 -3.50
CA ALA A 284 -15.29 13.03 -4.25
C ALA A 284 -15.78 14.37 -4.83
N GLU A 285 -17.00 14.42 -5.37
CA GLU A 285 -17.65 15.66 -5.83
C GLU A 285 -17.75 16.69 -4.70
N GLY A 286 -18.29 16.30 -3.53
CA GLY A 286 -18.46 17.18 -2.39
C GLY A 286 -17.16 17.74 -1.86
N ILE A 287 -16.10 16.94 -1.84
CA ILE A 287 -14.75 17.31 -1.39
C ILE A 287 -14.13 18.35 -2.34
N LEU A 288 -14.10 18.03 -3.62
CA LEU A 288 -13.47 18.89 -4.64
C LEU A 288 -14.23 20.18 -4.87
N SER A 289 -15.58 20.13 -4.82
CA SER A 289 -16.40 21.35 -4.87
C SER A 289 -16.20 22.25 -3.66
N ALA A 290 -16.04 21.67 -2.46
CA ALA A 290 -15.74 22.43 -1.24
C ALA A 290 -14.36 23.10 -1.30
N ASP A 291 -13.42 22.53 -2.05
CA ASP A 291 -12.08 23.09 -2.30
C ASP A 291 -12.06 24.12 -3.46
N GLY A 292 -13.21 24.41 -4.08
CA GLY A 292 -13.40 25.49 -5.05
C GLY A 292 -13.44 25.07 -6.53
N TYR A 293 -13.26 23.79 -6.85
CA TYR A 293 -13.30 23.27 -8.22
C TYR A 293 -14.75 23.24 -8.77
N ASP A 294 -14.88 23.42 -10.10
CA ASP A 294 -16.14 23.18 -10.82
C ASP A 294 -16.22 21.70 -11.18
N VAL A 295 -17.02 20.91 -10.44
CA VAL A 295 -17.03 19.46 -10.53
C VAL A 295 -18.30 18.96 -11.19
N THR A 296 -18.14 18.12 -12.21
CA THR A 296 -19.24 17.34 -12.80
C THR A 296 -18.99 15.86 -12.52
N ALA A 297 -19.89 15.24 -11.72
CA ALA A 297 -19.78 13.85 -11.32
C ALA A 297 -20.74 12.97 -12.11
N CYS A 298 -20.25 11.85 -12.64
CA CYS A 298 -20.98 10.91 -13.48
C CYS A 298 -20.79 9.49 -12.96
N SER A 299 -21.91 8.80 -12.71
CA SER A 299 -21.91 7.39 -12.26
C SER A 299 -21.91 6.38 -13.41
N SER A 300 -21.83 6.83 -14.66
CA SER A 300 -21.76 5.97 -15.84
C SER A 300 -21.03 6.64 -16.99
N VAL A 301 -20.50 5.83 -17.89
CA VAL A 301 -19.85 6.30 -19.13
C VAL A 301 -20.80 7.12 -20.02
N ALA A 302 -22.05 6.68 -20.13
CA ALA A 302 -23.06 7.40 -20.92
C ALA A 302 -23.35 8.80 -20.34
N ALA A 303 -23.45 8.92 -19.01
CA ALA A 303 -23.59 10.21 -18.35
C ALA A 303 -22.35 11.11 -18.57
N ALA A 304 -21.15 10.52 -18.56
CA ALA A 304 -19.91 11.25 -18.82
C ALA A 304 -19.83 11.76 -20.26
N GLU A 305 -20.25 10.97 -21.25
CA GLU A 305 -20.30 11.40 -22.64
C GLU A 305 -21.25 12.62 -22.84
N MET A 306 -22.45 12.58 -22.24
CA MET A 306 -23.39 13.71 -22.27
C MET A 306 -22.84 14.94 -21.52
N ALA A 307 -22.16 14.72 -20.40
CA ALA A 307 -21.54 15.81 -19.64
C ALA A 307 -20.45 16.51 -20.44
N VAL A 308 -19.62 15.75 -21.15
CA VAL A 308 -18.56 16.29 -22.03
C VAL A 308 -19.14 17.16 -23.14
N GLU A 309 -20.23 16.73 -23.77
CA GLU A 309 -20.90 17.53 -24.80
C GLU A 309 -21.45 18.84 -24.23
N ARG A 310 -22.05 18.78 -23.04
CA ARG A 310 -22.59 19.98 -22.33
C ARG A 310 -21.49 20.95 -21.92
N LEU A 311 -20.34 20.44 -21.47
CA LEU A 311 -19.18 21.24 -21.05
C LEU A 311 -18.40 21.84 -22.24
N GLY A 312 -18.77 21.51 -23.49
CA GLY A 312 -18.10 22.05 -24.69
C GLY A 312 -16.60 21.71 -24.77
N GLY A 313 -16.18 20.67 -24.10
CA GLY A 313 -14.79 20.23 -24.05
C GLY A 313 -13.89 20.97 -23.06
N ALA A 314 -14.40 21.84 -22.21
CA ALA A 314 -13.62 22.62 -21.24
C ALA A 314 -13.34 21.82 -19.95
N VAL A 315 -12.80 20.60 -20.07
CA VAL A 315 -12.43 19.75 -18.92
C VAL A 315 -10.93 19.80 -18.72
N HIS A 316 -10.48 20.22 -17.53
CA HIS A 316 -9.05 20.34 -17.21
C HIS A 316 -8.45 19.02 -16.70
N LEU A 317 -9.22 18.27 -15.91
CA LEU A 317 -8.80 16.97 -15.36
C LEU A 317 -9.98 16.00 -15.32
N VAL A 318 -9.72 14.75 -15.69
CA VAL A 318 -10.65 13.63 -15.52
C VAL A 318 -10.17 12.79 -14.34
N ILE A 319 -11.08 12.48 -13.45
CA ILE A 319 -10.88 11.53 -12.34
C ILE A 319 -11.71 10.29 -12.69
N ALA A 320 -11.07 9.14 -12.83
CA ALA A 320 -11.78 7.96 -13.31
C ALA A 320 -11.32 6.68 -12.67
N ASP A 321 -12.29 5.78 -12.36
CA ASP A 321 -11.96 4.39 -12.05
C ASP A 321 -11.49 3.69 -13.34
N SER A 322 -10.24 3.26 -13.35
CA SER A 322 -9.62 2.64 -14.53
C SER A 322 -10.00 1.18 -14.73
N GLU A 323 -10.61 0.53 -13.72
CA GLU A 323 -10.99 -0.89 -13.75
C GLU A 323 -12.45 -1.12 -14.19
N GLY A 324 -13.27 -0.06 -14.18
CA GLY A 324 -14.70 -0.14 -14.54
C GLY A 324 -14.96 -0.27 -16.04
N GLN A 325 -16.08 -0.96 -16.38
CA GLN A 325 -16.72 -1.02 -17.70
C GLN A 325 -15.81 -1.38 -18.89
N ASN A 326 -15.10 -2.54 -18.83
CA ASN A 326 -14.49 -3.18 -20.03
C ASN A 326 -13.71 -2.24 -20.98
N GLY A 327 -13.03 -1.21 -20.42
CA GLY A 327 -12.26 -0.25 -21.23
C GLY A 327 -13.09 0.89 -21.84
N GLU A 328 -14.36 1.03 -21.54
CA GLU A 328 -15.21 2.14 -22.03
C GLU A 328 -14.78 3.49 -21.46
N VAL A 329 -14.44 3.53 -20.15
CA VAL A 329 -13.87 4.73 -19.51
C VAL A 329 -12.61 5.19 -20.25
N ALA A 330 -11.71 4.25 -20.56
CA ALA A 330 -10.50 4.54 -21.33
C ALA A 330 -10.80 5.09 -22.74
N ARG A 331 -11.92 4.67 -23.35
CA ARG A 331 -12.36 5.19 -24.64
C ARG A 331 -12.78 6.66 -24.53
N VAL A 332 -13.57 7.00 -23.52
CA VAL A 332 -14.02 8.39 -23.27
C VAL A 332 -12.83 9.30 -22.98
N VAL A 333 -11.95 8.88 -22.09
CA VAL A 333 -10.74 9.64 -21.72
C VAL A 333 -9.86 9.88 -22.96
N ARG A 334 -9.65 8.87 -23.81
CA ARG A 334 -8.89 9.03 -25.06
C ARG A 334 -9.58 9.95 -26.06
N LYS A 335 -10.91 9.92 -26.18
CA LYS A 335 -11.69 10.84 -27.04
C LYS A 335 -11.49 12.28 -26.56
N LEU A 336 -11.61 12.52 -25.26
CA LEU A 336 -11.36 13.84 -24.65
C LEU A 336 -9.93 14.32 -24.86
N HIS A 337 -8.94 13.46 -24.63
CA HIS A 337 -7.54 13.83 -24.80
C HIS A 337 -7.17 14.21 -26.25
N ARG A 338 -7.82 13.57 -27.24
CA ARG A 338 -7.65 13.94 -28.65
C ARG A 338 -8.29 15.28 -28.98
N ALA A 339 -9.41 15.59 -28.34
CA ALA A 339 -10.14 16.85 -28.56
C ALA A 339 -9.47 18.03 -27.83
N GLN A 340 -8.84 17.76 -26.69
CA GLN A 340 -8.27 18.80 -25.82
C GLN A 340 -6.82 18.47 -25.47
N LYS A 341 -5.87 19.21 -26.07
CA LYS A 341 -4.45 19.15 -25.73
C LYS A 341 -4.25 19.72 -24.31
N GLY A 342 -3.67 18.95 -23.41
CA GLY A 342 -3.41 19.37 -22.02
C GLY A 342 -4.37 18.79 -20.99
N LEU A 343 -5.37 17.97 -21.40
CA LEU A 343 -6.18 17.22 -20.46
C LEU A 343 -5.31 16.37 -19.54
N ARG A 344 -5.65 16.34 -18.28
CA ARG A 344 -4.98 15.52 -17.26
C ARG A 344 -5.88 14.40 -16.77
N LEU A 345 -5.28 13.33 -16.25
CA LEU A 345 -5.99 12.14 -15.79
C LEU A 345 -5.50 11.74 -14.40
N LEU A 346 -6.43 11.61 -13.47
CA LEU A 346 -6.22 10.92 -12.20
C LEU A 346 -7.00 9.59 -12.24
N GLY A 347 -6.29 8.49 -12.38
CA GLY A 347 -6.86 7.17 -12.26
C GLY A 347 -7.09 6.80 -10.79
N ILE A 348 -8.26 6.25 -10.46
CA ILE A 348 -8.56 5.75 -9.11
C ILE A 348 -8.81 4.24 -9.18
N PRO A 349 -7.78 3.41 -9.38
CA PRO A 349 -7.93 1.97 -9.40
C PRO A 349 -8.01 1.39 -7.98
N ASN A 350 -8.57 0.20 -7.86
CA ASN A 350 -8.47 -0.58 -6.62
C ASN A 350 -7.08 -1.19 -6.42
N GLN A 351 -6.26 -1.18 -7.47
CA GLN A 351 -4.88 -1.67 -7.48
C GLN A 351 -4.03 -0.80 -8.41
N GLU A 352 -2.70 -0.80 -8.20
CA GLU A 352 -1.80 -0.15 -9.16
C GLU A 352 -1.96 -0.77 -10.55
N THR A 353 -2.35 0.06 -11.51
CA THR A 353 -2.53 -0.31 -12.92
C THR A 353 -1.45 0.30 -13.79
N ASP A 354 -1.19 -0.34 -14.93
CA ASP A 354 -0.33 0.24 -15.95
C ASP A 354 -0.91 1.57 -16.46
N PRO A 355 -0.05 2.54 -16.82
CA PRO A 355 -0.49 3.79 -17.42
C PRO A 355 -1.46 3.53 -18.57
N LEU A 356 -2.52 4.31 -18.67
CA LEU A 356 -3.46 4.22 -19.80
C LEU A 356 -2.67 4.39 -21.10
N MET A 357 -2.61 3.31 -21.89
CA MET A 357 -1.89 3.32 -23.17
C MET A 357 -2.34 4.49 -24.05
N GLY A 358 -1.39 5.33 -24.47
CA GLY A 358 -1.63 6.50 -25.30
C GLY A 358 -1.91 7.80 -24.55
N PHE A 359 -1.83 7.79 -23.21
CA PHE A 359 -1.86 9.00 -22.41
C PHE A 359 -0.44 9.36 -21.95
N PRO A 360 0.04 10.61 -22.08
CA PRO A 360 1.40 10.97 -21.68
C PRO A 360 1.62 10.77 -20.19
N ALA A 361 2.70 10.09 -19.81
CA ALA A 361 3.02 9.79 -18.41
C ALA A 361 3.06 11.04 -17.50
N LYS A 362 3.46 12.19 -18.04
CA LYS A 362 3.49 13.47 -17.31
C LYS A 362 2.11 14.09 -17.05
N HIS A 363 1.05 13.62 -17.71
CA HIS A 363 -0.31 14.12 -17.61
C HIS A 363 -1.22 13.15 -16.87
N GLN A 364 -0.68 12.10 -16.27
CA GLN A 364 -1.46 11.14 -15.50
C GLN A 364 -0.83 10.81 -14.15
N ALA A 365 -1.69 10.56 -13.16
CA ALA A 365 -1.34 10.02 -11.86
C ALA A 365 -2.37 8.96 -11.46
N PHE A 366 -2.05 8.18 -10.44
CA PHE A 366 -2.93 7.13 -9.92
C PHE A 366 -3.02 7.25 -8.40
N LEU A 367 -4.25 7.09 -7.89
CA LEU A 367 -4.55 7.13 -6.47
C LEU A 367 -5.36 5.87 -6.11
N THR A 368 -4.74 4.93 -5.40
CA THR A 368 -5.35 3.63 -5.09
C THR A 368 -6.37 3.72 -3.96
N LYS A 369 -7.51 3.08 -4.11
CA LYS A 369 -8.53 2.94 -3.04
C LYS A 369 -8.05 1.93 -1.96
N PRO A 370 -8.31 2.21 -0.65
CA PRO A 370 -8.86 3.44 -0.09
C PRO A 370 -7.82 4.55 0.00
N PHE A 371 -8.22 5.79 -0.26
CA PHE A 371 -7.35 6.96 -0.20
C PHE A 371 -7.84 7.98 0.84
N ALA A 372 -6.89 8.76 1.37
CA ALA A 372 -7.18 9.89 2.24
C ALA A 372 -7.64 11.10 1.43
N LEU A 373 -8.49 11.93 2.02
CA LEU A 373 -8.96 13.20 1.44
C LEU A 373 -7.79 14.09 1.00
N SER A 374 -6.80 14.25 1.87
CA SER A 374 -5.60 15.03 1.59
C SER A 374 -4.81 14.53 0.38
N SER A 375 -4.78 13.22 0.16
CA SER A 375 -4.12 12.61 -0.99
C SER A 375 -4.85 12.93 -2.29
N LEU A 376 -6.19 12.90 -2.30
CA LEU A 376 -7.00 13.26 -3.47
C LEU A 376 -6.75 14.73 -3.86
N LEU A 377 -6.85 15.65 -2.90
CA LEU A 377 -6.64 17.07 -3.12
C LEU A 377 -5.21 17.38 -3.61
N TYR A 378 -4.22 16.70 -3.01
CA TYR A 378 -2.82 16.84 -3.41
C TYR A 378 -2.57 16.39 -4.84
N GLU A 379 -3.05 15.20 -5.22
CA GLU A 379 -2.84 14.66 -6.58
C GLU A 379 -3.56 15.48 -7.64
N VAL A 380 -4.78 15.96 -7.36
CA VAL A 380 -5.53 16.87 -8.25
C VAL A 380 -4.73 18.15 -8.47
N ARG A 381 -4.27 18.81 -7.41
CA ARG A 381 -3.51 20.06 -7.54
C ARG A 381 -2.17 19.85 -8.23
N SER A 382 -1.44 18.79 -7.83
CA SER A 382 -0.15 18.43 -8.44
C SER A 382 -0.24 18.22 -9.95
N LEU A 383 -1.28 17.50 -10.40
CA LEU A 383 -1.53 17.30 -11.83
C LEU A 383 -1.87 18.61 -12.55
N LEU A 384 -2.72 19.45 -11.95
CA LEU A 384 -3.13 20.71 -12.56
C LEU A 384 -1.99 21.72 -12.67
N ASP A 385 -1.06 21.73 -11.71
CA ASP A 385 0.11 22.63 -11.67
C ASP A 385 1.29 22.12 -12.50
N ALA A 386 1.29 20.87 -12.92
CA ALA A 386 2.36 20.31 -13.75
C ALA A 386 2.48 21.11 -15.05
N LYS A 387 3.59 21.83 -15.21
CA LYS A 387 3.91 22.58 -16.45
C LYS A 387 3.96 21.60 -17.63
N GLY A 388 3.19 21.92 -18.67
CA GLY A 388 3.06 21.13 -19.90
C GLY A 388 4.37 20.96 -20.69
#